data_a7517a4ec6cba1ee3b28dce06979f4e0
#
_entry.id   a7517a4ec6cba1ee3b28dce06979f4e0
#
_cell.length_a   1.000
_cell.length_b   1.000
_cell.length_c   1.000
_cell.angle_alpha   90.00
_cell.angle_beta   90.00
_cell.angle_gamma   90.00
#
_symmetry.space_group_name_H-M   'P 1'
#
loop_
_entity.id
_entity.type
_entity.pdbx_description
1 polymer ?
#
loop_
_entity_poly.entity_id
_entity_poly.type
_entity_poly.pdbx_seq_one_letter_code
_entity_poly.pdbx_strand_id
1 'polypeptide(L)'
;VLRDRDIPKDAKAAIEFKIPNTGKRVDFIIAGNDGAADHAVIVELKQWESVEKNDRLDAVVVETYLGGAKRPTTHPSYQAWSYAALIEDFNEDVRNIPIHLQPCAYLHNYFIQDNDPLLDEHYAEHIEKAPVFRKGEMEQLREFIKKYIKYGDKNDIIAKIENGRIKPSKSL
;
A
#
# COMPACT_ATOMS: atom_id res chain seq x y z
N VAL A 1 6.17 10.07 9.41
CA VAL A 1 5.26 10.48 8.33
C VAL A 1 4.27 11.53 8.82
N LEU A 2 3.43 11.24 9.81
CA LEU A 2 2.37 12.16 10.31
C LEU A 2 2.90 13.47 10.96
N ARG A 3 4.18 13.56 11.26
CA ARG A 3 4.84 14.77 11.80
C ARG A 3 5.65 15.54 10.77
N ASP A 4 5.61 15.09 9.51
CA ASP A 4 6.29 15.79 8.43
C ASP A 4 5.57 17.11 8.13
N ARG A 5 6.33 18.21 8.11
CA ARG A 5 5.78 19.55 7.87
C ARG A 5 5.31 19.76 6.44
N ASP A 6 5.82 18.95 5.51
CA ASP A 6 5.47 19.02 4.08
C ASP A 6 4.20 18.25 3.75
N ILE A 7 3.71 17.41 4.67
CA ILE A 7 2.40 16.77 4.52
C ILE A 7 1.33 17.73 5.01
N PRO A 8 0.32 18.05 4.18
CA PRO A 8 -0.73 19.00 4.56
C PRO A 8 -1.45 18.57 5.84
N LYS A 9 -1.67 19.53 6.75
CA LYS A 9 -2.36 19.27 8.02
C LYS A 9 -3.82 18.84 7.86
N ASP A 10 -4.41 19.17 6.73
CA ASP A 10 -5.78 18.83 6.35
C ASP A 10 -5.84 17.56 5.44
N ALA A 11 -4.71 16.89 5.22
CA ALA A 11 -4.71 15.52 4.73
C ALA A 11 -5.39 14.61 5.75
N LYS A 12 -6.27 13.74 5.29
CA LYS A 12 -6.96 12.78 6.16
C LYS A 12 -6.22 11.44 6.16
N ALA A 13 -6.14 10.82 7.32
CA ALA A 13 -5.50 9.52 7.48
C ALA A 13 -6.35 8.58 8.34
N ALA A 14 -6.26 7.29 8.05
CA ALA A 14 -6.84 6.25 8.88
C ALA A 14 -5.83 5.12 9.11
N ILE A 15 -5.92 4.49 10.28
CA ILE A 15 -5.11 3.35 10.68
C ILE A 15 -6.04 2.14 10.78
N GLU A 16 -5.55 0.96 10.40
CA GLU A 16 -6.34 -0.28 10.38
C GLU A 16 -7.67 -0.12 9.64
N PHE A 17 -7.61 0.55 8.49
CA PHE A 17 -8.79 0.85 7.68
C PHE A 17 -9.39 -0.45 7.12
N LYS A 18 -10.61 -0.77 7.53
CA LYS A 18 -11.33 -1.94 7.04
C LYS A 18 -11.82 -1.71 5.61
N ILE A 19 -11.42 -2.56 4.67
CA ILE A 19 -11.93 -2.52 3.31
C ILE A 19 -13.39 -2.99 3.33
N PRO A 20 -14.35 -2.17 2.85
CA PRO A 20 -15.76 -2.49 2.90
C PRO A 20 -16.09 -3.85 2.27
N ASN A 21 -16.98 -4.60 2.91
CA ASN A 21 -17.44 -5.96 2.52
C ASN A 21 -16.36 -7.01 2.36
N THR A 22 -15.23 -6.80 2.99
CA THR A 22 -14.15 -7.79 3.06
C THR A 22 -13.74 -8.01 4.52
N GLY A 23 -12.99 -9.08 4.78
CA GLY A 23 -12.28 -9.27 6.04
C GLY A 23 -10.89 -8.61 6.06
N LYS A 24 -10.54 -7.84 5.02
CA LYS A 24 -9.22 -7.25 4.86
C LYS A 24 -9.14 -5.87 5.50
N ARG A 25 -7.93 -5.52 5.94
CA ARG A 25 -7.60 -4.19 6.49
C ARG A 25 -6.34 -3.67 5.85
N VAL A 26 -6.34 -2.37 5.57
CA VAL A 26 -5.16 -1.60 5.22
C VAL A 26 -4.55 -1.07 6.51
N ASP A 27 -3.25 -1.26 6.72
CA ASP A 27 -2.60 -0.80 7.95
C ASP A 27 -2.64 0.71 8.10
N PHE A 28 -2.36 1.43 7.01
CA PHE A 28 -2.40 2.88 6.98
C PHE A 28 -2.85 3.39 5.61
N ILE A 29 -3.74 4.38 5.61
CA ILE A 29 -4.18 5.10 4.40
C ILE A 29 -4.13 6.59 4.67
N ILE A 30 -3.65 7.37 3.69
CA ILE A 30 -3.66 8.83 3.73
C ILE A 30 -4.19 9.37 2.42
N ALA A 31 -5.09 10.35 2.50
CA ALA A 31 -5.78 10.93 1.36
C ALA A 31 -5.57 12.43 1.24
N GLY A 32 -5.50 12.90 0.01
CA GLY A 32 -5.33 14.29 -0.36
C GLY A 32 -5.35 14.47 -1.87
N ASN A 33 -4.72 15.55 -2.33
CA ASN A 33 -4.73 15.95 -3.74
C ASN A 33 -3.34 16.37 -4.18
N ASP A 34 -2.97 16.12 -5.44
CA ASP A 34 -1.68 16.51 -6.00
C ASP A 34 -1.71 17.85 -6.76
N GLY A 35 -2.88 18.51 -6.81
CA GLY A 35 -3.15 19.73 -7.55
C GLY A 35 -3.96 19.48 -8.84
N ALA A 36 -4.03 18.23 -9.31
CA ALA A 36 -4.77 17.82 -10.49
C ALA A 36 -5.82 16.73 -10.20
N ALA A 37 -5.53 15.84 -9.26
CA ALA A 37 -6.37 14.68 -8.95
C ALA A 37 -6.34 14.34 -7.47
N ASP A 38 -7.39 13.63 -7.02
CA ASP A 38 -7.49 13.06 -5.69
C ASP A 38 -6.76 11.73 -5.61
N HIS A 39 -6.01 11.53 -4.53
CA HIS A 39 -5.23 10.32 -4.28
C HIS A 39 -5.47 9.78 -2.87
N ALA A 40 -5.39 8.46 -2.75
CA ALA A 40 -5.24 7.78 -1.48
C ALA A 40 -4.00 6.88 -1.54
N VAL A 41 -3.01 7.17 -0.71
CA VAL A 41 -1.80 6.35 -0.55
C VAL A 41 -2.10 5.26 0.49
N ILE A 42 -1.91 4.02 0.09
CA ILE A 42 -2.10 2.83 0.92
C ILE A 42 -0.72 2.31 1.32
N VAL A 43 -0.49 2.17 2.62
CA VAL A 43 0.78 1.66 3.15
C VAL A 43 0.53 0.37 3.92
N GLU A 44 1.08 -0.72 3.43
CA GLU A 44 1.15 -1.99 4.15
C GLU A 44 2.41 -2.03 5.01
N LEU A 45 2.27 -2.31 6.29
CA LEU A 45 3.37 -2.34 7.25
C LEU A 45 3.77 -3.78 7.58
N LYS A 46 5.07 -4.07 7.58
CA LYS A 46 5.61 -5.36 8.01
C LYS A 46 6.71 -5.17 9.05
N GLN A 47 6.67 -6.03 10.09
CA GLN A 47 7.67 -6.06 11.16
C GLN A 47 8.77 -7.08 10.91
N TRP A 48 8.85 -7.63 9.69
CA TRP A 48 9.82 -8.66 9.35
C TRP A 48 11.25 -8.14 9.44
N GLU A 49 12.14 -8.98 9.93
CA GLU A 49 13.59 -8.72 10.01
C GLU A 49 14.35 -9.45 8.90
N SER A 50 13.75 -10.47 8.30
CA SER A 50 14.36 -11.26 7.23
C SER A 50 13.32 -11.67 6.19
N VAL A 51 13.78 -11.81 4.96
CA VAL A 51 13.03 -12.34 3.83
C VAL A 51 13.95 -13.25 3.03
N GLU A 52 13.40 -14.36 2.56
CA GLU A 52 14.07 -15.22 1.59
C GLU A 52 13.15 -15.41 0.37
N LYS A 53 13.76 -15.63 -0.78
CA LYS A 53 13.04 -15.92 -2.00
C LYS A 53 12.34 -17.28 -1.89
N ASN A 54 11.13 -17.39 -2.40
CA ASN A 54 10.44 -18.67 -2.50
C ASN A 54 10.92 -19.45 -3.74
N ASP A 55 11.46 -20.64 -3.54
CA ASP A 55 11.99 -21.49 -4.62
C ASP A 55 10.91 -22.12 -5.51
N ARG A 56 9.64 -22.02 -5.14
CA ARG A 56 8.52 -22.59 -5.91
C ARG A 56 8.10 -21.74 -7.11
N LEU A 57 8.87 -20.71 -7.45
CA LEU A 57 8.59 -19.80 -8.58
C LEU A 57 7.21 -19.10 -8.50
N ASP A 58 6.66 -18.97 -7.31
CA ASP A 58 5.43 -18.20 -7.09
C ASP A 58 5.80 -16.72 -6.89
N ALA A 59 5.52 -15.91 -7.92
CA ALA A 59 5.86 -14.48 -7.94
C ALA A 59 5.16 -13.64 -6.84
N VAL A 60 4.24 -14.22 -6.11
CA VAL A 60 3.52 -13.52 -5.04
C VAL A 60 3.92 -13.98 -3.64
N VAL A 61 4.82 -14.94 -3.51
CA VAL A 61 5.19 -15.55 -2.23
C VAL A 61 6.66 -15.32 -1.90
N VAL A 62 6.93 -14.98 -0.66
CA VAL A 62 8.24 -14.93 -0.02
C VAL A 62 8.27 -15.84 1.21
N GLU A 63 9.45 -16.17 1.69
CA GLU A 63 9.63 -16.87 2.96
C GLU A 63 10.10 -15.89 4.04
N THR A 64 9.53 -15.96 5.23
CA THR A 64 9.95 -15.15 6.38
C THR A 64 9.70 -15.90 7.70
N TYR A 65 10.30 -15.43 8.78
CA TYR A 65 10.08 -16.00 10.11
C TYR A 65 8.83 -15.41 10.76
N LEU A 66 7.84 -16.25 11.01
CA LEU A 66 6.59 -15.91 11.67
C LEU A 66 6.30 -16.93 12.78
N GLY A 67 6.11 -16.42 14.01
CA GLY A 67 5.81 -17.29 15.15
C GLY A 67 6.91 -18.31 15.46
N GLY A 68 8.16 -17.93 15.25
CA GLY A 68 9.34 -18.79 15.54
C GLY A 68 9.66 -19.83 14.48
N ALA A 69 8.99 -19.81 13.33
CA ALA A 69 9.26 -20.71 12.21
C ALA A 69 9.30 -19.98 10.88
N LYS A 70 10.10 -20.48 9.96
CA LYS A 70 10.13 -20.02 8.56
C LYS A 70 8.83 -20.45 7.87
N ARG A 71 8.13 -19.49 7.25
CA ARG A 71 6.83 -19.73 6.61
C ARG A 71 6.71 -18.97 5.29
N PRO A 72 6.05 -19.57 4.28
CA PRO A 72 5.66 -18.86 3.08
C PRO A 72 4.57 -17.83 3.42
N THR A 73 4.67 -16.65 2.84
CA THR A 73 3.70 -15.58 3.01
C THR A 73 3.66 -14.69 1.77
N THR A 74 2.63 -13.89 1.65
CA THR A 74 2.46 -12.99 0.50
C THR A 74 3.54 -11.91 0.47
N HIS A 75 4.12 -11.66 -0.71
CA HIS A 75 5.02 -10.54 -0.92
C HIS A 75 4.33 -9.21 -0.58
N PRO A 76 4.97 -8.30 0.18
CA PRO A 76 4.33 -7.09 0.68
C PRO A 76 3.79 -6.17 -0.43
N SER A 77 4.52 -6.05 -1.55
CA SER A 77 4.06 -5.27 -2.71
C SER A 77 2.79 -5.84 -3.32
N TYR A 78 2.72 -7.16 -3.49
CA TYR A 78 1.50 -7.82 -3.99
C TYR A 78 0.33 -7.60 -3.04
N GLN A 79 0.56 -7.72 -1.73
CA GLN A 79 -0.48 -7.51 -0.74
C GLN A 79 -1.03 -6.08 -0.79
N ALA A 80 -0.15 -5.07 -0.81
CA ALA A 80 -0.55 -3.66 -0.91
C ALA A 80 -1.32 -3.37 -2.21
N TRP A 81 -0.82 -3.85 -3.34
CA TRP A 81 -1.49 -3.74 -4.63
C TRP A 81 -2.86 -4.43 -4.62
N SER A 82 -2.95 -5.64 -4.07
CA SER A 82 -4.22 -6.39 -4.02
C SER A 82 -5.31 -5.67 -3.23
N TYR A 83 -4.95 -4.93 -2.18
CA TYR A 83 -5.89 -4.11 -1.41
C TYR A 83 -6.38 -2.91 -2.21
N ALA A 84 -5.49 -2.24 -2.96
CA ALA A 84 -5.88 -1.16 -3.87
C ALA A 84 -6.83 -1.68 -4.97
N ALA A 85 -6.48 -2.79 -5.60
CA ALA A 85 -7.32 -3.43 -6.62
C ALA A 85 -8.69 -3.83 -6.07
N LEU A 86 -8.76 -4.36 -4.86
CA LEU A 86 -10.00 -4.72 -4.20
C LEU A 86 -10.92 -3.51 -3.98
N ILE A 87 -10.35 -2.40 -3.50
CA ILE A 87 -11.09 -1.15 -3.31
C ILE A 87 -11.60 -0.64 -4.67
N GLU A 88 -10.77 -0.63 -5.69
CA GLU A 88 -11.12 -0.15 -7.02
C GLU A 88 -12.21 -1.02 -7.67
N ASP A 89 -12.07 -2.34 -7.60
CA ASP A 89 -13.01 -3.29 -8.23
C ASP A 89 -14.41 -3.26 -7.61
N PHE A 90 -14.50 -3.07 -6.30
CA PHE A 90 -15.77 -3.14 -5.59
C PHE A 90 -16.40 -1.77 -5.29
N ASN A 91 -15.66 -0.67 -5.37
CA ASN A 91 -16.16 0.66 -5.04
C ASN A 91 -16.50 1.46 -6.31
N GLU A 92 -17.80 1.62 -6.59
CA GLU A 92 -18.28 2.38 -7.75
C GLU A 92 -17.87 3.86 -7.69
N ASP A 93 -17.81 4.44 -6.51
CA ASP A 93 -17.45 5.85 -6.34
C ASP A 93 -15.97 6.09 -6.62
N VAL A 94 -15.09 5.16 -6.24
CA VAL A 94 -13.66 5.22 -6.58
C VAL A 94 -13.45 5.14 -8.10
N ARG A 95 -14.25 4.32 -8.81
CA ARG A 95 -14.15 4.20 -10.26
C ARG A 95 -14.71 5.40 -11.02
N ASN A 96 -15.83 5.95 -10.56
CA ASN A 96 -16.57 7.01 -11.26
C ASN A 96 -16.08 8.41 -10.89
N ILE A 97 -15.60 8.59 -9.67
CA ILE A 97 -14.92 9.79 -9.21
C ILE A 97 -13.42 9.44 -9.30
N PRO A 98 -12.59 10.19 -10.04
CA PRO A 98 -11.20 9.78 -10.27
C PRO A 98 -10.36 9.91 -9.00
N ILE A 99 -10.54 8.97 -8.07
CA ILE A 99 -9.69 8.76 -6.91
C ILE A 99 -8.64 7.72 -7.30
N HIS A 100 -7.38 8.14 -7.34
CA HIS A 100 -6.27 7.27 -7.68
C HIS A 100 -5.70 6.63 -6.41
N LEU A 101 -5.63 5.30 -6.40
CA LEU A 101 -5.05 4.54 -5.30
C LEU A 101 -3.57 4.30 -5.57
N GLN A 102 -2.72 4.61 -4.60
CA GLN A 102 -1.25 4.52 -4.68
C GLN A 102 -0.75 3.57 -3.60
N PRO A 103 -0.65 2.26 -3.88
CA PRO A 103 -0.20 1.29 -2.90
C PRO A 103 1.32 1.28 -2.76
N CYS A 104 1.81 1.04 -1.55
CA CYS A 104 3.20 0.74 -1.24
C CYS A 104 3.29 -0.12 0.03
N ALA A 105 4.47 -0.66 0.29
CA ALA A 105 4.76 -1.40 1.51
C ALA A 105 5.98 -0.83 2.23
N TYR A 106 6.02 -0.95 3.56
CA TYR A 106 7.14 -0.54 4.38
C TYR A 106 7.51 -1.60 5.42
N LEU A 107 8.72 -2.12 5.28
CA LEU A 107 9.32 -3.10 6.19
C LEU A 107 10.26 -2.39 7.15
N HIS A 108 9.75 -1.88 8.27
CA HIS A 108 10.48 -0.97 9.15
C HIS A 108 11.59 -1.63 10.01
N ASN A 109 11.66 -2.97 10.04
CA ASN A 109 12.72 -3.73 10.71
C ASN A 109 13.69 -4.42 9.74
N TYR A 110 13.38 -4.41 8.45
CA TYR A 110 14.17 -5.11 7.42
C TYR A 110 15.26 -4.20 6.86
N PHE A 111 16.51 -4.57 7.07
CA PHE A 111 17.67 -3.78 6.61
C PHE A 111 17.95 -3.96 5.12
N ILE A 112 18.44 -2.90 4.49
CA ILE A 112 18.99 -2.93 3.14
C ILE A 112 20.18 -3.88 3.10
N GLN A 113 20.24 -4.75 2.10
CA GLN A 113 21.33 -5.70 1.90
C GLN A 113 21.64 -5.88 0.41
N ASP A 114 22.86 -6.34 0.13
CA ASP A 114 23.27 -6.68 -1.23
C ASP A 114 22.50 -7.93 -1.72
N ASN A 115 22.15 -7.94 -3.01
CA ASN A 115 21.36 -9.03 -3.62
C ASN A 115 20.08 -9.35 -2.84
N ASP A 116 19.36 -8.31 -2.49
CA ASP A 116 18.20 -8.34 -1.59
C ASP A 116 17.10 -9.28 -2.11
N PRO A 117 16.78 -10.37 -1.41
CA PRO A 117 15.76 -11.33 -1.83
C PRO A 117 14.36 -10.70 -1.98
N LEU A 118 14.08 -9.63 -1.21
CA LEU A 118 12.82 -8.88 -1.28
C LEU A 118 12.67 -8.16 -2.63
N LEU A 119 13.80 -7.76 -3.24
CA LEU A 119 13.84 -7.04 -4.51
C LEU A 119 14.25 -7.92 -5.69
N ASP A 120 14.19 -9.23 -5.56
CA ASP A 120 14.50 -10.15 -6.65
C ASP A 120 13.65 -9.84 -7.89
N GLU A 121 14.24 -9.98 -9.08
CA GLU A 121 13.56 -9.71 -10.36
C GLU A 121 12.26 -10.48 -10.53
N HIS A 122 12.13 -11.62 -9.85
CA HIS A 122 10.93 -12.45 -9.81
C HIS A 122 9.69 -11.69 -9.28
N TYR A 123 9.90 -10.68 -8.42
CA TYR A 123 8.84 -9.84 -7.86
C TYR A 123 8.70 -8.48 -8.55
N ALA A 124 9.48 -8.20 -9.60
CA ALA A 124 9.60 -6.88 -10.21
C ALA A 124 8.25 -6.29 -10.63
N GLU A 125 7.35 -7.09 -11.22
CA GLU A 125 6.03 -6.63 -11.65
C GLU A 125 5.20 -6.08 -10.48
N HIS A 126 5.25 -6.74 -9.32
CA HIS A 126 4.49 -6.31 -8.13
C HIS A 126 5.14 -5.10 -7.46
N ILE A 127 6.48 -5.04 -7.46
CA ILE A 127 7.22 -3.89 -6.92
C ILE A 127 6.97 -2.64 -7.77
N GLU A 128 6.85 -2.78 -9.09
CA GLU A 128 6.49 -1.67 -9.98
C GLU A 128 5.09 -1.11 -9.65
N LYS A 129 4.12 -1.98 -9.39
CA LYS A 129 2.74 -1.61 -9.03
C LYS A 129 2.63 -1.02 -7.62
N ALA A 130 3.42 -1.52 -6.68
CA ALA A 130 3.43 -1.11 -5.29
C ALA A 130 4.88 -1.13 -4.75
N PRO A 131 5.58 0.01 -4.77
CA PRO A 131 6.95 0.08 -4.27
C PRO A 131 7.08 -0.42 -2.84
N VAL A 132 8.21 -1.06 -2.53
CA VAL A 132 8.53 -1.51 -1.18
C VAL A 132 9.70 -0.71 -0.63
N PHE A 133 9.55 -0.23 0.59
CA PHE A 133 10.55 0.52 1.34
C PHE A 133 11.03 -0.29 2.54
N ARG A 134 12.33 -0.17 2.85
CA ARG A 134 13.00 -0.92 3.93
C ARG A 134 13.44 0.01 5.05
N LYS A 135 13.93 -0.54 6.14
CA LYS A 135 14.54 0.24 7.22
C LYS A 135 15.69 1.09 6.67
N GLY A 136 15.65 2.40 6.95
CA GLY A 136 16.58 3.39 6.38
C GLY A 136 16.02 4.12 5.16
N GLU A 137 14.92 3.65 4.56
CA GLU A 137 14.27 4.30 3.40
C GLU A 137 13.02 5.11 3.78
N MET A 138 12.95 5.59 5.03
CA MET A 138 11.83 6.43 5.49
C MET A 138 11.68 7.72 4.67
N GLU A 139 12.79 8.29 4.22
CA GLU A 139 12.74 9.51 3.41
C GLU A 139 12.14 9.22 2.02
N GLN A 140 12.49 8.10 1.42
CA GLN A 140 11.92 7.67 0.14
C GLN A 140 10.42 7.39 0.27
N LEU A 141 9.97 6.79 1.38
CA LEU A 141 8.54 6.64 1.68
C LEU A 141 7.84 7.99 1.82
N ARG A 142 8.45 8.97 2.50
CA ARG A 142 7.91 10.33 2.61
C ARG A 142 7.78 10.99 1.25
N GLU A 143 8.81 10.91 0.41
CA GLU A 143 8.77 11.45 -0.94
C GLU A 143 7.68 10.78 -1.80
N PHE A 144 7.50 9.47 -1.66
CA PHE A 144 6.40 8.77 -2.32
C PHE A 144 5.02 9.32 -1.90
N ILE A 145 4.80 9.52 -0.60
CA ILE A 145 3.55 10.09 -0.09
C ILE A 145 3.38 11.54 -0.57
N LYS A 146 4.40 12.38 -0.43
CA LYS A 146 4.36 13.80 -0.83
C LYS A 146 4.16 14.01 -2.33
N LYS A 147 4.57 13.06 -3.16
CA LYS A 147 4.31 13.11 -4.60
C LYS A 147 2.83 13.19 -4.91
N TYR A 148 1.98 12.50 -4.15
CA TYR A 148 0.54 12.40 -4.36
C TYR A 148 -0.28 13.28 -3.41
N ILE A 149 0.24 13.56 -2.23
CA ILE A 149 -0.46 14.31 -1.17
C ILE A 149 0.23 15.66 -0.99
N LYS A 150 -0.01 16.58 -1.92
CA LYS A 150 0.51 17.95 -1.88
C LYS A 150 -0.46 18.92 -1.20
N TYR A 151 -1.75 18.60 -1.28
CA TYR A 151 -2.85 19.37 -0.70
C TYR A 151 -3.74 18.44 0.12
N GLY A 152 -4.54 19.03 1.02
CA GLY A 152 -5.42 18.28 1.90
C GLY A 152 -6.58 17.57 1.20
N ASP A 153 -7.29 16.76 1.95
CA ASP A 153 -8.50 16.07 1.50
C ASP A 153 -9.72 16.98 1.63
N LYS A 154 -10.06 17.69 0.56
CA LYS A 154 -11.24 18.55 0.48
C LYS A 154 -12.49 17.83 -0.03
N ASN A 155 -12.35 16.60 -0.52
CA ASN A 155 -13.42 15.86 -1.19
C ASN A 155 -13.89 14.63 -0.41
N ASP A 156 -13.50 14.50 0.86
CA ASP A 156 -13.85 13.37 1.73
C ASP A 156 -13.50 11.99 1.11
N ILE A 157 -12.27 11.88 0.61
CA ILE A 157 -11.81 10.71 -0.15
C ILE A 157 -11.93 9.43 0.68
N ILE A 158 -11.45 9.44 1.94
CA ILE A 158 -11.54 8.26 2.82
C ILE A 158 -13.00 7.87 3.07
N ALA A 159 -13.89 8.85 3.32
CA ALA A 159 -15.30 8.59 3.51
C ALA A 159 -15.96 8.01 2.25
N LYS A 160 -15.57 8.46 1.06
CA LYS A 160 -16.02 7.87 -0.22
C LYS A 160 -15.55 6.45 -0.42
N ILE A 161 -14.31 6.13 -0.04
CA ILE A 161 -13.80 4.75 -0.07
C ILE A 161 -14.57 3.88 0.94
N GLU A 162 -14.85 4.38 2.14
CA GLU A 162 -15.56 3.66 3.19
C GLU A 162 -17.03 3.43 2.88
N ASN A 163 -17.73 4.43 2.35
CA ASN A 163 -19.18 4.44 2.17
C ASN A 163 -19.62 4.36 0.70
N GLY A 164 -18.69 4.22 -0.23
CA GLY A 164 -18.98 4.15 -1.66
C GLY A 164 -19.87 2.96 -2.00
N ARG A 165 -20.68 3.12 -3.05
CA ARG A 165 -21.56 2.06 -3.53
C ARG A 165 -20.75 0.85 -3.96
N ILE A 166 -21.16 -0.30 -3.45
CA ILE A 166 -20.54 -1.56 -3.80
C ILE A 166 -21.21 -2.10 -5.05
N LYS A 167 -20.44 -2.10 -6.11
CA LYS A 167 -20.85 -2.69 -7.39
C LYS A 167 -19.61 -3.27 -8.04
N PRO A 168 -19.51 -4.61 -8.12
CA PRO A 168 -18.39 -5.26 -8.79
C PRO A 168 -18.20 -4.75 -10.21
N SER A 169 -16.95 -4.60 -10.62
CA SER A 169 -16.64 -4.28 -12.02
C SER A 169 -17.11 -5.44 -12.92
N LYS A 170 -17.50 -5.14 -14.16
CA LYS A 170 -17.97 -6.16 -15.12
C LYS A 170 -16.87 -7.12 -15.60
N SER A 171 -15.65 -6.95 -15.13
CA SER A 171 -14.48 -7.76 -15.49
C SER A 171 -14.20 -8.91 -14.52
N LEU A 172 -15.14 -9.22 -13.63
CA LEU A 172 -15.12 -10.42 -12.80
C LEU A 172 -15.96 -11.52 -13.43
#